data_785f762329d85286e775f314c0e45981
#
_entry.id   785f762329d85286e775f314c0e45981
#
_cell.length_a   1.000
_cell.length_b   1.000
_cell.length_c   1.000
_cell.angle_alpha   90.00
_cell.angle_beta   90.00
_cell.angle_gamma   90.00
#
_symmetry.space_group_name_H-M   'P 1'
#
loop_
_entity.id
_entity.type
_entity.pdbx_description
1 polymer ?
#
loop_
_entity_poly.entity_id
_entity_poly.type
_entity_poly.pdbx_seq_one_letter_code
_entity_poly.pdbx_strand_id
1 'polypeptide(L)'
;HEPHDMTVGLGVLGGIITFLVVEKTVRLFSGGHGHSHSTDKRKDGEKSKKSNKSKKEEIKIAGYLNLAADFTHNFTDGLAIGASFIAGQNIGYITTITILLHEIPHEIGDFAILVQSGCSRRKAMMLQLLTAFGAISGTIISIYLQGSSESLVSNLILPFTAGGFIYIATVSVIPELLEGSNNKFSQSVKEIIALLAGVYMMVLIAQY
;
A
#
# COMPACT_ATOMS: atom_id res chain seq x y z
N HIS A 1 34.29 -4.15 -13.30
CA HIS A 1 33.15 -3.48 -12.64
C HIS A 1 31.99 -3.57 -13.60
N GLU A 2 31.08 -4.52 -13.40
CA GLU A 2 29.78 -4.47 -14.06
C GLU A 2 29.04 -3.24 -13.51
N PRO A 3 28.41 -2.42 -14.38
CA PRO A 3 27.62 -1.30 -13.91
C PRO A 3 26.49 -1.85 -13.02
N HIS A 4 26.45 -1.45 -11.78
CA HIS A 4 25.34 -1.78 -10.89
C HIS A 4 24.05 -1.31 -11.56
N ASP A 5 23.16 -2.24 -11.84
CA ASP A 5 21.82 -1.92 -12.34
C ASP A 5 21.03 -1.23 -11.22
N MET A 6 21.00 0.10 -11.24
CA MET A 6 20.30 0.92 -10.26
C MET A 6 18.81 1.04 -10.53
N THR A 7 18.30 0.44 -11.59
CA THR A 7 16.92 0.63 -12.08
C THR A 7 15.90 0.22 -11.02
N VAL A 8 16.10 -0.93 -10.37
CA VAL A 8 15.23 -1.42 -9.30
C VAL A 8 15.23 -0.47 -8.11
N GLY A 9 16.41 -0.04 -7.65
CA GLY A 9 16.52 0.93 -6.54
C GLY A 9 15.86 2.27 -6.85
N LEU A 10 16.03 2.78 -8.06
CA LEU A 10 15.38 4.01 -8.52
C LEU A 10 13.87 3.83 -8.64
N GLY A 11 13.38 2.67 -9.05
CA GLY A 11 11.97 2.33 -9.05
C GLY A 11 11.36 2.42 -7.66
N VAL A 12 11.98 1.78 -6.65
CA VAL A 12 11.55 1.84 -5.24
C VAL A 12 11.54 3.28 -4.73
N LEU A 13 12.62 4.04 -4.94
CA LEU A 13 12.70 5.46 -4.55
C LEU A 13 11.62 6.28 -5.26
N GLY A 14 11.38 6.02 -6.55
CA GLY A 14 10.31 6.66 -7.32
C GLY A 14 8.94 6.44 -6.71
N GLY A 15 8.64 5.21 -6.24
CA GLY A 15 7.41 4.88 -5.53
C GLY A 15 7.29 5.68 -4.22
N ILE A 16 8.32 5.64 -3.37
CA ILE A 16 8.35 6.37 -2.09
C ILE A 16 8.13 7.87 -2.32
N ILE A 17 8.86 8.48 -3.26
CA ILE A 17 8.76 9.91 -3.54
C ILE A 17 7.39 10.28 -4.10
N THR A 18 6.83 9.47 -5.00
CA THR A 18 5.51 9.73 -5.58
C THR A 18 4.44 9.73 -4.51
N PHE A 19 4.42 8.73 -3.62
CA PHE A 19 3.46 8.65 -2.52
C PHE A 19 3.63 9.80 -1.52
N LEU A 20 4.87 10.19 -1.20
CA LEU A 20 5.15 11.37 -0.38
C LEU A 20 4.60 12.66 -1.03
N VAL A 21 4.82 12.84 -2.33
CA VAL A 21 4.33 14.03 -3.07
C VAL A 21 2.81 14.04 -3.12
N VAL A 22 2.18 12.91 -3.41
CA VAL A 22 0.71 12.79 -3.43
C VAL A 22 0.14 13.10 -2.06
N GLU A 23 0.66 12.51 -0.99
CA GLU A 23 0.19 12.78 0.37
C GLU A 23 0.36 14.26 0.74
N LYS A 24 1.53 14.83 0.46
CA LYS A 24 1.80 16.24 0.74
C LYS A 24 0.86 17.18 -0.03
N THR A 25 0.59 16.84 -1.29
CA THR A 25 -0.33 17.58 -2.16
C THR A 25 -1.76 17.51 -1.63
N VAL A 26 -2.23 16.31 -1.28
CA VAL A 26 -3.57 16.14 -0.70
C VAL A 26 -3.70 16.88 0.63
N ARG A 27 -2.69 16.82 1.49
CA ARG A 27 -2.66 17.58 2.77
C ARG A 27 -2.72 19.10 2.53
N LEU A 28 -2.02 19.62 1.52
CA LEU A 28 -2.07 21.05 1.17
C LEU A 28 -3.47 21.46 0.67
N PHE A 29 -4.10 20.67 -0.18
CA PHE A 29 -5.45 20.97 -0.68
C PHE A 29 -6.53 20.75 0.39
N SER A 30 -6.37 19.77 1.26
CA SER A 30 -7.30 19.53 2.38
C SER A 30 -7.13 20.53 3.54
N GLY A 31 -5.91 21.07 3.73
CA GLY A 31 -5.57 22.07 4.75
C GLY A 31 -5.87 23.52 4.37
N GLY A 32 -6.32 23.78 3.13
CA GLY A 32 -6.54 25.13 2.58
C GLY A 32 -7.71 25.94 3.20
N HIS A 33 -8.35 25.46 4.27
CA HIS A 33 -9.34 26.20 5.05
C HIS A 33 -8.92 26.36 6.53
N GLY A 34 -7.73 26.89 6.80
CA GLY A 34 -7.34 27.11 8.19
C GLY A 34 -5.98 27.69 8.48
N HIS A 35 -5.48 28.63 7.69
CA HIS A 35 -4.40 29.51 8.16
C HIS A 35 -4.98 30.85 8.60
N SER A 36 -5.37 30.95 9.87
CA SER A 36 -5.38 32.23 10.57
C SER A 36 -4.23 32.21 11.59
N HIS A 37 -3.18 32.95 11.28
CA HIS A 37 -2.25 33.44 12.29
C HIS A 37 -3.04 34.22 13.33
N SER A 38 -3.10 33.74 14.55
CA SER A 38 -3.42 34.57 15.71
C SER A 38 -2.50 34.22 16.86
N THR A 39 -1.64 35.18 17.14
CA THR A 39 -0.90 35.41 18.37
C THR A 39 -1.76 35.13 19.61
N ASP A 40 -1.19 34.29 20.44
CA ASP A 40 -1.26 34.25 21.91
C ASP A 40 -2.54 34.71 22.59
N LYS A 41 -3.31 33.74 23.12
CA LYS A 41 -3.94 33.82 24.45
C LYS A 41 -4.53 32.46 24.86
N ARG A 42 -4.11 32.01 26.04
CA ARG A 42 -4.52 30.80 26.78
C ARG A 42 -6.03 30.53 26.74
N LYS A 43 -6.40 29.32 26.29
CA LYS A 43 -7.65 28.62 26.74
C LYS A 43 -7.44 27.11 26.54
N ASP A 44 -7.43 26.38 27.65
CA ASP A 44 -7.13 24.92 27.75
C ASP A 44 -8.25 23.98 27.23
N GLY A 45 -9.28 24.49 26.55
CA GLY A 45 -10.41 23.67 26.07
C GLY A 45 -10.41 23.29 24.59
N GLU A 46 -9.57 23.92 23.78
CA GLU A 46 -9.65 23.81 22.31
C GLU A 46 -8.64 22.85 21.65
N LYS A 47 -7.61 22.43 22.40
CA LYS A 47 -6.56 21.53 21.90
C LYS A 47 -7.06 20.11 21.59
N SER A 48 -8.07 19.63 22.34
CA SER A 48 -8.60 18.27 22.17
C SER A 48 -9.40 18.09 20.87
N LYS A 49 -10.15 19.11 20.43
CA LYS A 49 -10.96 19.01 19.19
C LYS A 49 -10.14 19.18 17.90
N LYS A 50 -9.07 20.00 17.93
CA LYS A 50 -8.19 20.17 16.74
C LYS A 50 -7.30 18.95 16.50
N SER A 51 -6.81 18.32 17.59
CA SER A 51 -6.04 17.07 17.50
C SER A 51 -6.86 15.93 16.91
N ASN A 52 -8.14 15.79 17.34
CA ASN A 52 -9.03 14.76 16.79
C ASN A 52 -9.41 14.98 15.32
N LYS A 53 -9.51 16.23 14.86
CA LYS A 53 -9.85 16.52 13.46
C LYS A 53 -8.68 16.27 12.53
N SER A 54 -7.46 16.62 12.92
CA SER A 54 -6.25 16.33 12.14
C SER A 54 -5.97 14.82 12.06
N LYS A 55 -6.09 14.07 13.15
CA LYS A 55 -5.97 12.59 13.15
C LYS A 55 -7.00 11.93 12.23
N LYS A 56 -8.24 12.43 12.21
CA LYS A 56 -9.30 11.84 11.38
C LYS A 56 -9.11 12.11 9.88
N GLU A 57 -8.48 13.23 9.51
CA GLU A 57 -8.12 13.54 8.11
C GLU A 57 -6.88 12.76 7.65
N GLU A 58 -5.87 12.61 8.49
CA GLU A 58 -4.69 11.79 8.20
C GLU A 58 -5.04 10.33 7.93
N ILE A 59 -5.91 9.74 8.75
CA ILE A 59 -6.39 8.36 8.56
C ILE A 59 -7.08 8.22 7.19
N LYS A 60 -7.90 9.19 6.78
CA LYS A 60 -8.57 9.14 5.47
C LYS A 60 -7.59 9.18 4.29
N ILE A 61 -6.54 9.97 4.37
CA ILE A 61 -5.50 10.07 3.33
C ILE A 61 -4.76 8.73 3.21
N ALA A 62 -4.36 8.14 4.32
CA ALA A 62 -3.73 6.83 4.34
C ALA A 62 -4.58 5.74 3.65
N GLY A 63 -5.91 5.76 3.85
CA GLY A 63 -6.82 4.84 3.17
C GLY A 63 -6.85 5.03 1.65
N TYR A 64 -6.82 6.26 1.14
CA TYR A 64 -6.77 6.50 -0.31
C TYR A 64 -5.42 6.13 -0.92
N LEU A 65 -4.32 6.40 -0.21
CA LEU A 65 -2.98 5.99 -0.64
C LEU A 65 -2.87 4.47 -0.69
N ASN A 66 -3.43 3.78 0.32
CA ASN A 66 -3.49 2.34 0.34
C ASN A 66 -4.25 1.76 -0.86
N LEU A 67 -5.43 2.30 -1.18
CA LEU A 67 -6.18 1.88 -2.37
C LEU A 67 -5.41 2.11 -3.68
N ALA A 68 -4.66 3.20 -3.79
CA ALA A 68 -3.84 3.45 -4.97
C ALA A 68 -2.69 2.44 -5.09
N ALA A 69 -2.04 2.11 -3.97
CA ALA A 69 -0.98 1.09 -3.93
C ALA A 69 -1.55 -0.30 -4.26
N ASP A 70 -2.66 -0.68 -3.64
CA ASP A 70 -3.35 -1.93 -3.85
C ASP A 70 -3.82 -2.09 -5.32
N PHE A 71 -4.46 -1.07 -5.91
CA PHE A 71 -4.80 -1.10 -7.33
C PHE A 71 -3.57 -1.32 -8.23
N THR A 72 -2.46 -0.64 -7.94
CA THR A 72 -1.22 -0.77 -8.71
C THR A 72 -0.61 -2.17 -8.54
N HIS A 73 -0.65 -2.72 -7.33
CA HIS A 73 -0.22 -4.07 -7.03
C HIS A 73 -1.05 -5.11 -7.80
N ASN A 74 -2.35 -5.07 -7.65
CA ASN A 74 -3.29 -5.91 -8.40
C ASN A 74 -3.07 -5.83 -9.92
N PHE A 75 -2.80 -4.62 -10.44
CA PHE A 75 -2.51 -4.42 -11.85
C PHE A 75 -1.20 -5.14 -12.28
N THR A 76 -0.15 -5.08 -11.46
CA THR A 76 1.12 -5.78 -11.76
C THR A 76 0.97 -7.28 -11.69
N ASP A 77 0.18 -7.78 -10.75
CA ASP A 77 -0.13 -9.20 -10.63
C ASP A 77 -0.90 -9.71 -11.84
N GLY A 78 -1.85 -8.91 -12.31
CA GLY A 78 -2.55 -9.18 -13.56
C GLY A 78 -1.60 -9.26 -14.77
N LEU A 79 -0.63 -8.33 -14.86
CA LEU A 79 0.39 -8.38 -15.91
C LEU A 79 1.22 -9.67 -15.82
N ALA A 80 1.63 -10.07 -14.61
CA ALA A 80 2.40 -11.29 -14.38
C ALA A 80 1.58 -12.55 -14.73
N ILE A 81 0.30 -12.60 -14.35
CA ILE A 81 -0.60 -13.71 -14.72
C ILE A 81 -0.72 -13.82 -16.25
N GLY A 82 -1.02 -12.72 -16.94
CA GLY A 82 -1.16 -12.72 -18.39
C GLY A 82 0.13 -13.15 -19.08
N ALA A 83 1.29 -12.64 -18.70
CA ALA A 83 2.58 -13.01 -19.23
C ALA A 83 2.90 -14.49 -18.99
N SER A 84 2.60 -15.01 -17.80
CA SER A 84 2.85 -16.41 -17.45
C SER A 84 2.02 -17.40 -18.27
N PHE A 85 0.76 -17.08 -18.57
CA PHE A 85 -0.06 -17.90 -19.48
C PHE A 85 0.44 -17.87 -20.94
N ILE A 86 0.99 -16.75 -21.40
CA ILE A 86 1.64 -16.65 -22.71
C ILE A 86 2.89 -17.55 -22.77
N ALA A 87 3.66 -17.60 -21.66
CA ALA A 87 4.84 -18.46 -21.57
C ALA A 87 4.50 -19.97 -21.53
N GLY A 88 3.31 -20.33 -21.02
CA GLY A 88 2.82 -21.70 -20.98
C GLY A 88 1.72 -21.92 -19.94
N GLN A 89 0.78 -22.81 -20.26
CA GLN A 89 -0.37 -23.06 -19.36
C GLN A 89 0.04 -23.48 -17.95
N ASN A 90 1.02 -24.38 -17.81
CA ASN A 90 1.49 -24.84 -16.50
C ASN A 90 2.11 -23.71 -15.69
N ILE A 91 2.90 -22.85 -16.34
CA ILE A 91 3.50 -21.66 -15.71
C ILE A 91 2.39 -20.72 -15.26
N GLY A 92 1.39 -20.47 -16.12
CA GLY A 92 0.23 -19.64 -15.80
C GLY A 92 -0.54 -20.13 -14.58
N TYR A 93 -0.81 -21.44 -14.46
CA TYR A 93 -1.48 -21.99 -13.29
C TYR A 93 -0.67 -21.84 -12.00
N ILE A 94 0.64 -22.13 -12.04
CA ILE A 94 1.52 -22.01 -10.88
C ILE A 94 1.58 -20.55 -10.43
N THR A 95 1.83 -19.62 -11.36
CA THR A 95 1.88 -18.19 -11.07
C THR A 95 0.56 -17.69 -10.47
N THR A 96 -0.58 -18.09 -11.03
CA THR A 96 -1.89 -17.69 -10.53
C THR A 96 -2.13 -18.19 -9.11
N ILE A 97 -1.76 -19.45 -8.79
CA ILE A 97 -1.90 -19.99 -7.44
C ILE A 97 -0.99 -19.25 -6.46
N THR A 98 0.26 -18.98 -6.84
CA THR A 98 1.20 -18.25 -6.02
C THR A 98 0.71 -16.83 -5.71
N ILE A 99 0.20 -16.13 -6.73
CA ILE A 99 -0.39 -14.80 -6.59
C ILE A 99 -1.60 -14.85 -5.66
N LEU A 100 -2.53 -15.79 -5.86
CA LEU A 100 -3.70 -15.93 -5.00
C LEU A 100 -3.33 -16.17 -3.53
N LEU A 101 -2.28 -16.93 -3.27
CA LEU A 101 -1.84 -17.22 -1.90
C LEU A 101 -1.25 -15.97 -1.21
N HIS A 102 -0.51 -15.13 -1.92
CA HIS A 102 0.03 -13.91 -1.29
C HIS A 102 -1.01 -12.78 -1.21
N GLU A 103 -2.01 -12.78 -2.09
CA GLU A 103 -3.11 -11.81 -2.04
C GLU A 103 -3.97 -11.95 -0.77
N ILE A 104 -4.14 -13.17 -0.24
CA ILE A 104 -4.93 -13.36 0.99
C ILE A 104 -4.42 -12.52 2.18
N PRO A 105 -3.13 -12.60 2.58
CA PRO A 105 -2.61 -11.73 3.63
C PRO A 105 -2.60 -10.25 3.24
N HIS A 106 -2.38 -9.91 1.98
CA HIS A 106 -2.45 -8.54 1.47
C HIS A 106 -3.82 -7.92 1.68
N GLU A 107 -4.86 -8.56 1.16
CA GLU A 107 -6.25 -8.10 1.26
C GLU A 107 -6.73 -7.95 2.72
N ILE A 108 -6.29 -8.83 3.62
CA ILE A 108 -6.59 -8.71 5.06
C ILE A 108 -5.94 -7.44 5.64
N GLY A 109 -4.69 -7.15 5.27
CA GLY A 109 -3.97 -5.95 5.69
C GLY A 109 -4.64 -4.67 5.18
N ASP A 110 -4.94 -4.62 3.90
CA ASP A 110 -5.56 -3.47 3.23
C ASP A 110 -6.96 -3.20 3.77
N PHE A 111 -7.74 -4.26 4.01
CA PHE A 111 -9.03 -4.16 4.69
C PHE A 111 -8.89 -3.50 6.08
N ALA A 112 -7.90 -3.91 6.86
CA ALA A 112 -7.66 -3.34 8.18
C ALA A 112 -7.31 -1.84 8.09
N ILE A 113 -6.43 -1.45 7.16
CA ILE A 113 -6.05 -0.04 6.92
C ILE A 113 -7.28 0.78 6.49
N LEU A 114 -8.12 0.28 5.60
CA LEU A 114 -9.33 0.97 5.16
C LEU A 114 -10.32 1.18 6.30
N VAL A 115 -10.53 0.17 7.15
CA VAL A 115 -11.42 0.28 8.31
C VAL A 115 -10.86 1.27 9.32
N GLN A 116 -9.57 1.25 9.61
CA GLN A 116 -8.88 2.24 10.45
C GLN A 116 -8.99 3.65 9.87
N SER A 117 -8.94 3.78 8.54
CA SER A 117 -9.14 5.05 7.83
C SER A 117 -10.57 5.60 7.92
N GLY A 118 -11.44 4.94 8.68
CA GLY A 118 -12.82 5.37 8.93
C GLY A 118 -13.83 4.85 7.91
N CYS A 119 -13.44 3.93 7.02
CA CYS A 119 -14.38 3.24 6.13
C CYS A 119 -15.24 2.25 6.90
N SER A 120 -16.53 2.18 6.57
CA SER A 120 -17.37 1.08 7.06
C SER A 120 -16.88 -0.24 6.42
N ARG A 121 -17.07 -1.36 7.11
CA ARG A 121 -16.64 -2.69 6.63
C ARG A 121 -17.17 -3.00 5.23
N ARG A 122 -18.44 -2.67 4.94
CA ARG A 122 -19.02 -2.87 3.60
C ARG A 122 -18.34 -1.99 2.56
N LYS A 123 -18.07 -0.72 2.88
CA LYS A 123 -17.37 0.19 1.98
C LYS A 123 -15.95 -0.26 1.72
N ALA A 124 -15.22 -0.73 2.73
CA ALA A 124 -13.87 -1.27 2.59
C ALA A 124 -13.85 -2.47 1.62
N MET A 125 -14.73 -3.47 1.82
CA MET A 125 -14.85 -4.62 0.91
C MET A 125 -15.18 -4.22 -0.53
N MET A 126 -16.09 -3.24 -0.72
CA MET A 126 -16.43 -2.76 -2.07
C MET A 126 -15.28 -2.03 -2.75
N LEU A 127 -14.48 -1.29 -1.98
CA LEU A 127 -13.30 -0.61 -2.51
C LEU A 127 -12.20 -1.60 -2.90
N GLN A 128 -11.96 -2.65 -2.12
CA GLN A 128 -11.04 -3.73 -2.48
C GLN A 128 -11.53 -4.51 -3.71
N LEU A 129 -12.82 -4.80 -3.80
CA LEU A 129 -13.37 -5.41 -5.01
C LEU A 129 -13.17 -4.51 -6.25
N LEU A 130 -13.16 -3.19 -6.06
CA LEU A 130 -12.86 -2.25 -7.14
C LEU A 130 -11.38 -2.29 -7.53
N THR A 131 -10.45 -2.42 -6.58
CA THR A 131 -9.03 -2.54 -6.88
C THR A 131 -8.69 -3.84 -7.63
N ALA A 132 -9.46 -4.91 -7.43
CA ALA A 132 -9.33 -6.16 -8.18
C ALA A 132 -9.54 -5.99 -9.70
N PHE A 133 -10.22 -4.94 -10.16
CA PHE A 133 -10.24 -4.58 -11.58
C PHE A 133 -8.85 -4.23 -12.12
N GLY A 134 -7.92 -3.84 -11.25
CA GLY A 134 -6.51 -3.71 -11.59
C GLY A 134 -5.97 -5.00 -12.19
N ALA A 135 -6.14 -6.14 -11.52
CA ALA A 135 -5.67 -7.45 -11.99
C ALA A 135 -6.27 -7.84 -13.36
N ILE A 136 -7.57 -7.63 -13.54
CA ILE A 136 -8.24 -7.90 -14.81
C ILE A 136 -7.64 -7.04 -15.93
N SER A 137 -7.48 -5.74 -15.68
CA SER A 137 -6.92 -4.82 -16.68
C SER A 137 -5.47 -5.13 -16.99
N GLY A 138 -4.65 -5.47 -15.98
CA GLY A 138 -3.26 -5.91 -16.16
C GLY A 138 -3.16 -7.18 -17.01
N THR A 139 -3.99 -8.19 -16.74
CA THR A 139 -4.02 -9.43 -17.51
C THR A 139 -4.39 -9.17 -18.98
N ILE A 140 -5.42 -8.37 -19.22
CA ILE A 140 -5.85 -8.00 -20.59
C ILE A 140 -4.70 -7.28 -21.32
N ILE A 141 -4.08 -6.28 -20.67
CA ILE A 141 -2.98 -5.50 -21.25
C ILE A 141 -1.78 -6.41 -21.57
N SER A 142 -1.42 -7.31 -20.64
CA SER A 142 -0.33 -8.26 -20.86
C SER A 142 -0.55 -9.14 -22.09
N ILE A 143 -1.78 -9.63 -22.28
CA ILE A 143 -2.15 -10.44 -23.45
C ILE A 143 -2.04 -9.64 -24.76
N TYR A 144 -2.45 -8.37 -24.73
CA TYR A 144 -2.36 -7.52 -25.94
C TYR A 144 -0.94 -7.04 -26.27
N LEU A 145 -0.10 -6.84 -25.25
CA LEU A 145 1.26 -6.30 -25.40
C LEU A 145 2.35 -7.40 -25.58
N GLN A 146 1.99 -8.57 -26.04
CA GLN A 146 2.87 -9.74 -26.16
C GLN A 146 4.36 -9.39 -26.41
N GLY A 147 5.21 -9.67 -25.40
CA GLY A 147 6.67 -9.61 -25.54
C GLY A 147 7.37 -8.30 -25.14
N SER A 148 6.66 -7.17 -24.95
CA SER A 148 7.28 -5.88 -24.57
C SER A 148 7.14 -5.53 -23.08
N SER A 149 6.27 -6.21 -22.35
CA SER A 149 5.85 -5.80 -21.01
C SER A 149 6.69 -6.35 -19.85
N GLU A 150 7.37 -7.48 -20.06
CA GLU A 150 8.04 -8.21 -18.97
C GLU A 150 9.17 -7.41 -18.33
N SER A 151 10.00 -6.74 -19.11
CA SER A 151 11.09 -5.91 -18.60
C SER A 151 10.59 -4.61 -17.94
N LEU A 152 9.49 -4.03 -18.43
CA LEU A 152 8.85 -2.86 -17.84
C LEU A 152 8.22 -3.20 -16.49
N VAL A 153 7.56 -4.35 -16.40
CA VAL A 153 6.92 -4.81 -15.16
C VAL A 153 7.98 -5.09 -14.09
N SER A 154 8.97 -5.91 -14.40
CA SER A 154 9.98 -6.35 -13.43
C SER A 154 10.93 -5.22 -13.00
N ASN A 155 11.32 -4.35 -13.92
CA ASN A 155 12.36 -3.36 -13.66
C ASN A 155 11.82 -2.00 -13.19
N LEU A 156 10.55 -1.67 -13.45
CA LEU A 156 9.99 -0.38 -13.10
C LEU A 156 8.73 -0.49 -12.25
N ILE A 157 7.71 -1.23 -12.69
CA ILE A 157 6.39 -1.20 -12.03
C ILE A 157 6.43 -1.91 -10.68
N LEU A 158 6.99 -3.13 -10.60
CA LEU A 158 7.12 -3.86 -9.33
C LEU A 158 7.93 -3.09 -8.28
N PRO A 159 9.14 -2.57 -8.59
CA PRO A 159 9.88 -1.76 -7.61
C PRO A 159 9.15 -0.48 -7.20
N PHE A 160 8.47 0.18 -8.14
CA PHE A 160 7.67 1.37 -7.83
C PHE A 160 6.53 1.05 -6.85
N THR A 161 5.79 -0.03 -7.08
CA THR A 161 4.72 -0.49 -6.18
C THR A 161 5.26 -0.85 -4.80
N ALA A 162 6.38 -1.58 -4.75
CA ALA A 162 7.06 -1.89 -3.49
C ALA A 162 7.43 -0.62 -2.72
N GLY A 163 7.90 0.43 -3.41
CA GLY A 163 8.18 1.75 -2.81
C GLY A 163 6.93 2.39 -2.19
N GLY A 164 5.78 2.29 -2.86
CA GLY A 164 4.49 2.77 -2.34
C GLY A 164 4.08 2.04 -1.06
N PHE A 165 4.18 0.72 -1.01
CA PHE A 165 3.89 -0.07 0.20
C PHE A 165 4.87 0.22 1.34
N ILE A 166 6.17 0.36 1.05
CA ILE A 166 7.17 0.78 2.05
C ILE A 166 6.79 2.15 2.64
N TYR A 167 6.37 3.10 1.80
CA TYR A 167 5.94 4.40 2.25
C TYR A 167 4.73 4.31 3.20
N ILE A 168 3.68 3.59 2.83
CA ILE A 168 2.48 3.42 3.67
C ILE A 168 2.84 2.75 4.99
N ALA A 169 3.61 1.66 4.95
CA ALA A 169 4.01 0.93 6.15
C ALA A 169 4.80 1.80 7.13
N THR A 170 5.76 2.59 6.63
CA THR A 170 6.66 3.40 7.47
C THR A 170 6.05 4.71 7.94
N VAL A 171 5.19 5.33 7.14
CA VAL A 171 4.63 6.67 7.43
C VAL A 171 3.26 6.61 8.09
N SER A 172 2.46 5.57 7.81
CA SER A 172 1.10 5.46 8.33
C SER A 172 0.96 4.34 9.36
N VAL A 173 1.39 3.12 9.06
CA VAL A 173 1.12 1.95 9.90
C VAL A 173 2.04 1.89 11.12
N ILE A 174 3.36 1.98 10.93
CA ILE A 174 4.32 1.88 12.04
C ILE A 174 4.14 3.00 13.05
N PRO A 175 3.98 4.28 12.67
CA PRO A 175 3.73 5.33 13.65
C PRO A 175 2.45 5.12 14.47
N GLU A 176 1.38 4.60 13.86
CA GLU A 176 0.14 4.29 14.57
C GLU A 176 0.34 3.20 15.64
N LEU A 177 1.12 2.16 15.32
CA LEU A 177 1.49 1.12 16.28
C LEU A 177 2.31 1.68 17.45
N LEU A 178 3.20 2.63 17.18
CA LEU A 178 4.05 3.26 18.21
C LEU A 178 3.26 4.26 19.08
N GLU A 179 2.26 4.94 18.53
CA GLU A 179 1.42 5.92 19.24
C GLU A 179 0.28 5.27 20.03
N GLY A 180 0.04 3.99 19.87
CA GLY A 180 -1.03 3.24 20.53
C GLY A 180 -1.04 3.42 22.04
N SER A 181 -2.12 4.01 22.57
CA SER A 181 -2.22 4.57 23.93
C SER A 181 -2.21 3.56 25.09
N ASN A 182 -2.14 2.28 24.82
CA ASN A 182 -2.05 1.23 25.84
C ASN A 182 -0.66 0.58 25.81
N ASN A 183 0.31 1.23 26.44
CA ASN A 183 1.68 0.71 26.69
C ASN A 183 1.67 -0.55 27.59
N LYS A 184 0.83 -1.55 27.25
CA LYS A 184 0.92 -2.86 27.88
C LYS A 184 1.96 -3.67 27.10
N PHE A 185 3.03 -4.07 27.77
CA PHE A 185 4.06 -4.96 27.24
C PHE A 185 3.48 -6.14 26.43
N SER A 186 2.39 -6.73 26.93
CA SER A 186 1.67 -7.82 26.25
C SER A 186 1.10 -7.41 24.88
N GLN A 187 0.68 -6.15 24.71
CA GLN A 187 0.16 -5.67 23.42
C GLN A 187 1.30 -5.50 22.42
N SER A 188 2.39 -4.87 22.81
CA SER A 188 3.57 -4.69 21.95
C SER A 188 4.16 -6.03 21.50
N VAL A 189 4.19 -7.03 22.39
CA VAL A 189 4.63 -8.39 22.03
C VAL A 189 3.72 -9.02 20.97
N LYS A 190 2.40 -8.87 21.08
CA LYS A 190 1.46 -9.38 20.08
C LYS A 190 1.62 -8.71 18.73
N GLU A 191 1.84 -7.40 18.70
CA GLU A 191 2.08 -6.61 17.48
C GLU A 191 3.36 -7.05 16.77
N ILE A 192 4.46 -7.25 17.53
CA ILE A 192 5.72 -7.76 16.98
C ILE A 192 5.55 -9.19 16.45
N ILE A 193 4.86 -10.06 17.18
CA ILE A 193 4.61 -11.45 16.73
C ILE A 193 3.78 -11.44 15.45
N ALA A 194 2.73 -10.60 15.36
CA ALA A 194 1.90 -10.48 14.16
C ALA A 194 2.71 -9.98 12.95
N LEU A 195 3.58 -8.98 13.15
CA LEU A 195 4.47 -8.48 12.10
C LEU A 195 5.43 -9.57 11.60
N LEU A 196 6.08 -10.28 12.51
CA LEU A 196 7.01 -11.36 12.16
C LEU A 196 6.29 -12.53 11.47
N ALA A 197 5.05 -12.84 11.89
CA ALA A 197 4.23 -13.86 11.23
C ALA A 197 3.86 -13.47 9.80
N GLY A 198 3.51 -12.20 9.56
CA GLY A 198 3.26 -11.67 8.22
C GLY A 198 4.49 -11.77 7.32
N VAL A 199 5.65 -11.32 7.81
CA VAL A 199 6.92 -11.45 7.07
C VAL A 199 7.24 -12.92 6.77
N TYR A 200 7.07 -13.81 7.75
CA TYR A 200 7.35 -15.23 7.57
C TYR A 200 6.42 -15.88 6.53
N MET A 201 5.13 -15.54 6.54
CA MET A 201 4.19 -16.00 5.50
C MET A 201 4.63 -15.58 4.11
N MET A 202 5.01 -14.31 3.92
CA MET A 202 5.46 -13.81 2.61
C MET A 202 6.75 -14.49 2.16
N VAL A 203 7.70 -14.75 3.07
CA VAL A 203 8.93 -15.50 2.76
C VAL A 203 8.61 -16.93 2.33
N LEU A 204 7.68 -17.62 3.00
CA LEU A 204 7.28 -18.96 2.62
C LEU A 204 6.66 -18.99 1.21
N ILE A 205 5.76 -18.04 0.91
CA ILE A 205 5.11 -17.96 -0.42
C ILE A 205 6.14 -17.67 -1.52
N ALA A 206 7.12 -16.81 -1.24
CA ALA A 206 8.17 -16.47 -2.21
C ALA A 206 9.17 -17.61 -2.50
N GLN A 207 9.17 -18.70 -1.72
CA GLN A 207 10.03 -19.87 -1.93
C GLN A 207 9.42 -20.94 -2.86
N TYR A 208 8.14 -20.85 -3.14
CA TYR A 208 7.39 -21.77 -4.00
C TYR A 208 6.99 -21.13 -5.33
#